data_da730c8625968e593a1c4dc877c1340b
#
_entry.id   da730c8625968e593a1c4dc877c1340b
#
_cell.length_a   1.000
_cell.length_b   1.000
_cell.length_c   1.000
_cell.angle_alpha   90.00
_cell.angle_beta   90.00
_cell.angle_gamma   90.00
#
_symmetry.space_group_name_H-M   'P 1'
#
loop_
_entity.id
_entity.type
_entity.pdbx_description
1 polymer ?
#
loop_
_entity_poly.entity_id
_entity_poly.type
_entity_poly.pdbx_seq_one_letter_code
_entity_poly.pdbx_strand_id
1 'polypeptide(L)'
;MKILILFGSPKTNGSTAKLTGAFMKGIRKSDDVEIVHLFSLQPTPCNACGYCKAANGCSKKDLEKFMAKLEDADAVIVATPVYNLSFPAPMKALFDRFQRYYEAHFRRKIAQPITKHKKALLLVTAGDDEDDGYNIIEKQVKLSFSVMNTELVGGVLAKDTDNGGVKEDDLRRAFEL
;
A
#
# COMPACT_ATOMS: atom_id res chain seq x y z
N MET A 1 -9.18 -4.77 15.22
CA MET A 1 -8.23 -3.78 14.65
C MET A 1 -8.89 -3.09 13.47
N LYS A 2 -8.44 -1.87 13.14
CA LYS A 2 -8.80 -1.19 11.87
C LYS A 2 -7.75 -1.53 10.82
N ILE A 3 -8.14 -2.27 9.81
CA ILE A 3 -7.27 -2.74 8.72
C ILE A 3 -7.64 -2.00 7.43
N LEU A 4 -6.67 -1.30 6.85
CA LEU A 4 -6.85 -0.59 5.59
C LEU A 4 -6.11 -1.32 4.47
N ILE A 5 -6.83 -1.83 3.47
CA ILE A 5 -6.26 -2.50 2.32
C ILE A 5 -6.19 -1.52 1.14
N LEU A 6 -4.98 -1.22 0.68
CA LEU A 6 -4.72 -0.41 -0.51
C LEU A 6 -4.69 -1.34 -1.72
N PHE A 7 -5.79 -1.41 -2.45
CA PHE A 7 -5.92 -2.33 -3.58
C PHE A 7 -5.55 -1.63 -4.90
N GLY A 8 -4.39 -2.00 -5.44
CA GLY A 8 -3.75 -1.35 -6.60
C GLY A 8 -3.98 -2.04 -7.95
N SER A 9 -4.86 -3.05 -8.04
CA SER A 9 -5.17 -3.69 -9.32
C SER A 9 -6.38 -3.06 -10.01
N PRO A 10 -6.39 -2.91 -11.35
CA PRO A 10 -7.58 -2.53 -12.10
C PRO A 10 -8.61 -3.67 -12.17
N LYS A 11 -8.16 -4.93 -11.98
CA LYS A 11 -9.00 -6.14 -12.08
C LYS A 11 -9.46 -6.58 -10.70
N THR A 12 -10.78 -6.52 -10.44
CA THR A 12 -11.37 -6.91 -9.14
C THR A 12 -11.53 -8.44 -8.98
N ASN A 13 -11.23 -9.22 -10.01
CA ASN A 13 -11.30 -10.69 -10.03
C ASN A 13 -9.99 -11.34 -10.51
N GLY A 14 -8.89 -10.56 -10.66
CA GLY A 14 -7.58 -11.05 -11.11
C GLY A 14 -6.77 -11.68 -9.98
N SER A 15 -5.50 -11.97 -10.29
CA SER A 15 -4.53 -12.61 -9.36
C SER A 15 -4.38 -11.84 -8.05
N THR A 16 -4.23 -10.51 -8.10
CA THR A 16 -4.15 -9.66 -6.89
C THR A 16 -5.42 -9.77 -6.03
N ALA A 17 -6.60 -9.83 -6.65
CA ALA A 17 -7.85 -9.98 -5.91
C ALA A 17 -7.95 -11.37 -5.24
N LYS A 18 -7.50 -12.44 -5.90
CA LYS A 18 -7.47 -13.79 -5.33
C LYS A 18 -6.53 -13.85 -4.11
N LEU A 19 -5.32 -13.29 -4.24
CA LEU A 19 -4.35 -13.22 -3.15
C LEU A 19 -4.89 -12.41 -1.95
N THR A 20 -5.47 -11.24 -2.22
CA THR A 20 -6.13 -10.40 -1.20
C THR A 20 -7.30 -11.13 -0.54
N GLY A 21 -8.10 -11.87 -1.32
CA GLY A 21 -9.22 -12.65 -0.81
C GLY A 21 -8.78 -13.81 0.10
N ALA A 22 -7.63 -14.43 -0.16
CA ALA A 22 -7.05 -15.45 0.72
C ALA A 22 -6.61 -14.82 2.06
N PHE A 23 -5.90 -13.70 2.04
CA PHE A 23 -5.55 -12.93 3.23
C PHE A 23 -6.78 -12.56 4.06
N MET A 24 -7.84 -12.04 3.43
CA MET A 24 -9.07 -11.65 4.12
C MET A 24 -9.77 -12.80 4.84
N LYS A 25 -9.63 -14.04 4.35
CA LYS A 25 -10.18 -15.22 5.04
C LYS A 25 -9.46 -15.54 6.35
N GLY A 26 -8.18 -15.14 6.49
CA GLY A 26 -7.38 -15.26 7.72
C GLY A 26 -7.69 -14.19 8.77
N ILE A 27 -8.29 -13.07 8.37
CA ILE A 27 -8.62 -11.96 9.28
C ILE A 27 -9.74 -12.35 10.25
N ARG A 28 -9.64 -11.92 11.49
CA ARG A 28 -10.67 -12.16 12.51
C ARG A 28 -11.96 -11.42 12.17
N LYS A 29 -13.10 -12.04 12.41
CA LYS A 29 -14.42 -11.43 12.17
C LYS A 29 -14.69 -10.16 13.00
N SER A 30 -13.94 -9.94 14.07
CA SER A 30 -14.03 -8.75 14.93
C SER A 30 -13.23 -7.56 14.41
N ASP A 31 -12.40 -7.75 13.38
CA ASP A 31 -11.58 -6.69 12.81
C ASP A 31 -12.40 -5.88 11.78
N ASP A 32 -12.22 -4.57 11.82
CA ASP A 32 -12.84 -3.62 10.89
C ASP A 32 -11.93 -3.48 9.65
N VAL A 33 -12.40 -3.96 8.49
CA VAL A 33 -11.61 -4.02 7.27
C VAL A 33 -12.22 -3.12 6.21
N GLU A 34 -11.43 -2.16 5.73
CA GLU A 34 -11.79 -1.32 4.59
C GLU A 34 -10.85 -1.59 3.41
N ILE A 35 -11.42 -1.84 2.23
CA ILE A 35 -10.66 -1.96 0.97
C ILE A 35 -10.82 -0.68 0.16
N VAL A 36 -9.71 -0.01 -0.11
CA VAL A 36 -9.68 1.17 -0.97
C VAL A 36 -9.14 0.79 -2.35
N HIS A 37 -10.03 0.78 -3.34
CA HIS A 37 -9.68 0.54 -4.73
C HIS A 37 -9.07 1.79 -5.36
N LEU A 38 -7.77 1.78 -5.61
CA LEU A 38 -7.04 2.96 -6.06
C LEU A 38 -7.40 3.42 -7.48
N PHE A 39 -7.83 2.49 -8.33
CA PHE A 39 -8.37 2.83 -9.66
C PHE A 39 -9.71 3.55 -9.60
N SER A 40 -10.48 3.38 -8.53
CA SER A 40 -11.71 4.15 -8.26
C SER A 40 -11.41 5.44 -7.51
N LEU A 41 -10.44 5.42 -6.60
CA LEU A 41 -10.02 6.61 -5.85
C LEU A 41 -9.34 7.66 -6.74
N GLN A 42 -8.60 7.21 -7.76
CA GLN A 42 -7.88 8.04 -8.73
C GLN A 42 -7.07 9.17 -8.09
N PRO A 43 -6.04 8.87 -7.27
CA PRO A 43 -5.26 9.90 -6.60
C PRO A 43 -4.65 10.89 -7.61
N THR A 44 -4.88 12.18 -7.41
CA THR A 44 -4.20 13.20 -8.22
C THR A 44 -2.69 13.13 -7.98
N PRO A 45 -1.84 12.98 -9.00
CA PRO A 45 -0.38 12.88 -8.83
C PRO A 45 0.22 14.09 -8.12
N CYS A 46 1.30 13.88 -7.38
CA CYS A 46 2.09 14.96 -6.81
C CYS A 46 2.78 15.76 -7.94
N ASN A 47 2.64 17.06 -7.94
CA ASN A 47 3.29 17.97 -8.90
C ASN A 47 4.41 18.81 -8.28
N ALA A 48 4.94 18.38 -7.13
CA ALA A 48 6.04 19.02 -6.42
C ALA A 48 5.81 20.53 -6.11
N CYS A 49 4.56 20.93 -5.86
CA CYS A 49 4.17 22.34 -5.63
C CYS A 49 4.80 22.99 -4.38
N GLY A 50 5.44 22.21 -3.52
CA GLY A 50 6.11 22.70 -2.33
C GLY A 50 5.23 23.04 -1.13
N TYR A 51 3.92 22.96 -1.21
CA TYR A 51 3.00 23.28 -0.11
C TYR A 51 3.36 22.56 1.20
N CYS A 52 3.59 21.23 1.15
CA CYS A 52 3.90 20.42 2.32
C CYS A 52 5.28 20.73 2.96
N LYS A 53 6.15 21.50 2.29
CA LYS A 53 7.40 22.00 2.87
C LYS A 53 7.17 23.06 3.92
N ALA A 54 6.10 23.87 3.78
CA ALA A 54 5.81 25.00 4.64
C ALA A 54 4.59 24.75 5.56
N ALA A 55 3.64 23.90 5.13
CA ALA A 55 2.37 23.71 5.84
C ALA A 55 2.06 22.22 6.04
N ASN A 56 1.20 21.91 7.01
CA ASN A 56 0.72 20.55 7.21
C ASN A 56 -0.25 20.15 6.09
N GLY A 57 -0.16 18.88 5.66
CA GLY A 57 -1.04 18.32 4.63
C GLY A 57 -0.53 18.56 3.20
N CYS A 58 -1.48 18.60 2.26
CA CYS A 58 -1.23 18.80 0.85
C CYS A 58 -2.12 19.91 0.28
N SER A 59 -1.65 20.62 -0.76
CA SER A 59 -2.48 21.61 -1.47
C SER A 59 -3.68 20.96 -2.18
N LYS A 60 -3.52 19.72 -2.64
CA LYS A 60 -4.58 18.94 -3.26
C LYS A 60 -5.41 18.24 -2.17
N LYS A 61 -6.74 18.43 -2.19
CA LYS A 61 -7.65 17.99 -1.13
C LYS A 61 -8.40 16.68 -1.42
N ASP A 62 -8.16 16.11 -2.58
CA ASP A 62 -8.78 14.86 -3.07
C ASP A 62 -8.60 13.65 -2.15
N LEU A 63 -7.50 13.61 -1.38
CA LEU A 63 -7.16 12.49 -0.49
C LEU A 63 -7.36 12.79 1.01
N GLU A 64 -7.92 13.91 1.42
CA GLU A 64 -8.00 14.26 2.86
C GLU A 64 -8.75 13.19 3.68
N LYS A 65 -9.90 12.73 3.21
CA LYS A 65 -10.67 11.67 3.88
C LYS A 65 -9.91 10.34 3.93
N PHE A 66 -9.23 10.00 2.84
CA PHE A 66 -8.40 8.79 2.76
C PHE A 66 -7.20 8.88 3.72
N MET A 67 -6.51 10.03 3.76
CA MET A 67 -5.35 10.20 4.65
C MET A 67 -5.76 10.09 6.12
N ALA A 68 -6.91 10.62 6.51
CA ALA A 68 -7.42 10.47 7.88
C ALA A 68 -7.64 8.99 8.25
N LYS A 69 -8.19 8.18 7.32
CA LYS A 69 -8.34 6.72 7.52
C LYS A 69 -6.99 6.02 7.61
N LEU A 70 -6.05 6.38 6.74
CA LEU A 70 -4.70 5.82 6.75
C LEU A 70 -3.96 6.15 8.06
N GLU A 71 -4.12 7.37 8.58
CA GLU A 71 -3.53 7.80 9.86
C GLU A 71 -4.15 7.05 11.05
N ASP A 72 -5.45 6.73 11.00
CA ASP A 72 -6.20 6.04 12.07
C ASP A 72 -6.11 4.50 12.00
N ALA A 73 -5.69 3.92 10.89
CA ALA A 73 -5.55 2.47 10.74
C ALA A 73 -4.56 1.86 11.76
N ASP A 74 -4.80 0.63 12.21
CA ASP A 74 -3.87 -0.17 13.01
C ASP A 74 -2.92 -0.98 12.13
N ALA A 75 -3.42 -1.40 10.94
CA ALA A 75 -2.63 -2.10 9.94
C ALA A 75 -2.95 -1.60 8.53
N VAL A 76 -1.93 -1.63 7.67
CA VAL A 76 -2.03 -1.23 6.26
C VAL A 76 -1.56 -2.38 5.38
N ILE A 77 -2.41 -2.85 4.49
CA ILE A 77 -2.08 -3.91 3.54
C ILE A 77 -1.93 -3.27 2.15
N VAL A 78 -0.76 -3.43 1.55
CA VAL A 78 -0.51 -2.98 0.17
C VAL A 78 -0.67 -4.18 -0.76
N ALA A 79 -1.78 -4.24 -1.49
CA ALA A 79 -2.09 -5.30 -2.44
C ALA A 79 -1.95 -4.77 -3.87
N THR A 80 -0.95 -5.25 -4.63
CA THR A 80 -0.60 -4.66 -5.93
C THR A 80 -0.06 -5.68 -6.92
N PRO A 81 -0.37 -5.57 -8.21
CA PRO A 81 0.41 -6.25 -9.24
C PRO A 81 1.71 -5.49 -9.50
N VAL A 82 2.69 -6.18 -10.08
CA VAL A 82 3.90 -5.55 -10.64
C VAL A 82 3.59 -5.02 -12.04
N TYR A 83 3.80 -3.72 -12.26
CA TYR A 83 3.74 -3.08 -13.59
C TYR A 83 5.06 -2.37 -13.85
N ASN A 84 5.81 -2.83 -14.86
CA ASN A 84 7.14 -2.28 -15.20
C ASN A 84 8.06 -2.15 -13.97
N LEU A 85 8.23 -3.24 -13.23
CA LEU A 85 9.01 -3.35 -11.99
C LEU A 85 8.53 -2.42 -10.84
N SER A 86 7.33 -1.84 -10.92
CA SER A 86 6.83 -0.88 -9.94
C SER A 86 5.32 -1.04 -9.70
N PHE A 87 4.73 -0.08 -9.02
CA PHE A 87 3.31 0.03 -8.82
C PHE A 87 2.57 0.42 -10.10
N PRO A 88 1.29 0.02 -10.26
CA PRO A 88 0.38 0.67 -11.20
C PRO A 88 0.25 2.17 -10.90
N ALA A 89 -0.04 2.97 -11.93
CA ALA A 89 -0.04 4.42 -11.85
C ALA A 89 -0.85 5.03 -10.68
N PRO A 90 -2.08 4.57 -10.36
CA PRO A 90 -2.81 5.13 -9.23
C PRO A 90 -2.16 4.85 -7.87
N MET A 91 -1.54 3.66 -7.68
CA MET A 91 -0.79 3.34 -6.47
C MET A 91 0.46 4.21 -6.37
N LYS A 92 1.22 4.37 -7.47
CA LYS A 92 2.39 5.25 -7.49
C LYS A 92 2.01 6.70 -7.19
N ALA A 93 0.91 7.21 -7.77
CA ALA A 93 0.41 8.54 -7.49
C ALA A 93 0.07 8.73 -6.00
N LEU A 94 -0.52 7.72 -5.35
CA LEU A 94 -0.76 7.74 -3.89
C LEU A 94 0.55 7.80 -3.11
N PHE A 95 1.53 6.93 -3.43
CA PHE A 95 2.82 6.91 -2.75
C PHE A 95 3.59 8.23 -2.90
N ASP A 96 3.52 8.88 -4.06
CA ASP A 96 4.11 10.20 -4.27
C ASP A 96 3.45 11.29 -3.39
N ARG A 97 2.19 11.11 -2.99
CA ARG A 97 1.50 12.02 -2.07
C ARG A 97 1.91 11.82 -0.60
N PHE A 98 2.59 10.71 -0.24
CA PHE A 98 3.22 10.52 1.07
C PHE A 98 4.42 11.45 1.28
N GLN A 99 4.87 12.15 0.24
CA GLN A 99 5.84 13.25 0.36
C GLN A 99 5.46 14.25 1.46
N ARG A 100 4.17 14.43 1.78
CA ARG A 100 3.71 15.28 2.89
C ARG A 100 4.29 14.86 4.25
N TYR A 101 4.46 13.56 4.49
CA TYR A 101 5.03 13.03 5.73
C TYR A 101 6.56 13.11 5.73
N TYR A 102 7.18 12.88 4.57
CA TYR A 102 8.61 13.06 4.38
C TYR A 102 9.01 14.53 4.68
N GLU A 103 8.34 15.51 4.11
CA GLU A 103 8.59 16.93 4.34
C GLU A 103 8.26 17.34 5.78
N ALA A 104 7.24 16.74 6.40
CA ALA A 104 6.95 16.95 7.82
C ALA A 104 8.13 16.50 8.69
N HIS A 105 8.66 15.31 8.44
CA HIS A 105 9.75 14.73 9.23
C HIS A 105 11.08 15.47 9.00
N PHE A 106 11.53 15.52 7.73
CA PHE A 106 12.89 16.00 7.42
C PHE A 106 13.00 17.53 7.37
N ARG A 107 12.01 18.22 6.80
CA ARG A 107 12.08 19.66 6.61
C ARG A 107 11.45 20.45 7.76
N ARG A 108 10.24 20.07 8.19
CA ARG A 108 9.54 20.74 9.30
C ARG A 108 9.94 20.22 10.68
N LYS A 109 10.82 19.19 10.74
CA LYS A 109 11.38 18.62 11.98
C LYS A 109 10.33 18.04 12.92
N ILE A 110 9.24 17.52 12.38
CA ILE A 110 8.22 16.80 13.17
C ILE A 110 8.71 15.35 13.31
N ALA A 111 9.10 14.97 14.53
CA ALA A 111 9.73 13.67 14.79
C ALA A 111 8.84 12.49 14.34
N GLN A 112 7.55 12.57 14.61
CA GLN A 112 6.56 11.55 14.19
C GLN A 112 5.36 12.24 13.54
N PRO A 113 5.34 12.39 12.20
CA PRO A 113 4.21 12.97 11.49
C PRO A 113 2.90 12.21 11.71
N ILE A 114 2.98 10.91 11.96
CA ILE A 114 1.88 10.05 12.40
C ILE A 114 2.31 9.44 13.74
N THR A 115 1.58 9.74 14.80
CA THR A 115 1.92 9.27 16.16
C THR A 115 1.56 7.81 16.39
N LYS A 116 0.48 7.34 15.74
CA LYS A 116 0.02 5.95 15.86
C LYS A 116 0.99 5.02 15.15
N HIS A 117 1.57 4.06 15.90
CA HIS A 117 2.36 2.99 15.30
C HIS A 117 1.46 2.00 14.56
N LYS A 118 1.89 1.57 13.38
CA LYS A 118 1.15 0.65 12.51
C LYS A 118 2.04 -0.47 12.01
N LYS A 119 1.42 -1.60 11.72
CA LYS A 119 2.05 -2.68 10.96
C LYS A 119 1.58 -2.64 9.52
N ALA A 120 2.43 -3.08 8.60
CA ALA A 120 2.06 -3.23 7.20
C ALA A 120 2.44 -4.60 6.66
N LEU A 121 1.66 -5.06 5.70
CA LEU A 121 1.92 -6.26 4.91
C LEU A 121 1.90 -5.92 3.42
N LEU A 122 2.63 -6.70 2.63
CA LEU A 122 2.75 -6.52 1.19
C LEU A 122 2.26 -7.77 0.45
N LEU A 123 1.19 -7.65 -0.33
CA LEU A 123 0.66 -8.70 -1.20
C LEU A 123 0.93 -8.32 -2.64
N VAL A 124 1.87 -9.00 -3.29
CA VAL A 124 2.30 -8.68 -4.66
C VAL A 124 2.03 -9.84 -5.59
N THR A 125 1.60 -9.54 -6.80
CA THR A 125 1.48 -10.51 -7.88
C THR A 125 2.33 -10.07 -9.06
N ALA A 126 3.18 -10.96 -9.59
CA ALA A 126 3.97 -10.77 -10.79
C ALA A 126 3.51 -11.73 -11.89
N GLY A 127 3.45 -11.26 -13.14
CA GLY A 127 3.13 -12.10 -14.30
C GLY A 127 4.23 -13.10 -14.61
N ASP A 128 5.47 -12.66 -14.44
CA ASP A 128 6.72 -13.42 -14.60
C ASP A 128 7.17 -14.14 -13.32
N ASP A 129 8.28 -14.85 -13.40
CA ASP A 129 8.92 -15.59 -12.27
C ASP A 129 10.09 -14.81 -11.63
N GLU A 130 10.16 -13.51 -11.83
CA GLU A 130 11.24 -12.67 -11.32
C GLU A 130 10.90 -11.99 -9.99
N ASP A 131 11.93 -11.76 -9.15
CA ASP A 131 11.75 -11.10 -7.84
C ASP A 131 12.00 -9.58 -7.90
N ASP A 132 12.56 -9.06 -8.99
CA ASP A 132 13.01 -7.68 -9.07
C ASP A 132 11.88 -6.67 -8.83
N GLY A 133 10.71 -6.91 -9.41
CA GLY A 133 9.55 -6.06 -9.20
C GLY A 133 9.11 -6.01 -7.73
N TYR A 134 9.11 -7.15 -7.07
CA TYR A 134 8.80 -7.22 -5.63
C TYR A 134 9.83 -6.46 -4.80
N ASN A 135 11.12 -6.70 -5.04
CA ASN A 135 12.21 -6.07 -4.29
C ASN A 135 12.18 -4.55 -4.40
N ILE A 136 11.89 -4.03 -5.60
CA ILE A 136 11.75 -2.58 -5.83
C ILE A 136 10.53 -2.04 -5.11
N ILE A 137 9.38 -2.70 -5.20
CA ILE A 137 8.13 -2.30 -4.52
C ILE A 137 8.32 -2.34 -3.00
N GLU A 138 8.91 -3.41 -2.47
CA GLU A 138 9.18 -3.54 -1.04
C GLU A 138 10.05 -2.38 -0.52
N LYS A 139 11.11 -2.04 -1.24
CA LYS A 139 11.99 -0.93 -0.90
C LYS A 139 11.24 0.42 -0.91
N GLN A 140 10.37 0.65 -1.89
CA GLN A 140 9.55 1.86 -1.96
C GLN A 140 8.57 1.94 -0.78
N VAL A 141 7.92 0.82 -0.42
CA VAL A 141 7.01 0.74 0.72
C VAL A 141 7.76 1.02 2.03
N LYS A 142 8.87 0.32 2.29
CA LYS A 142 9.70 0.51 3.49
C LYS A 142 10.14 1.97 3.64
N LEU A 143 10.63 2.57 2.56
CA LEU A 143 11.10 3.96 2.57
C LEU A 143 9.95 4.95 2.87
N SER A 144 8.80 4.77 2.22
CA SER A 144 7.65 5.65 2.43
C SER A 144 7.06 5.50 3.83
N PHE A 145 6.98 4.27 4.33
CA PHE A 145 6.36 3.95 5.62
C PHE A 145 7.25 4.28 6.82
N SER A 146 8.57 4.37 6.64
CA SER A 146 9.50 4.74 7.72
C SER A 146 9.18 6.09 8.35
N VAL A 147 8.75 7.08 7.55
CA VAL A 147 8.36 8.42 8.03
C VAL A 147 6.88 8.50 8.47
N MET A 148 6.15 7.39 8.37
CA MET A 148 4.73 7.27 8.70
C MET A 148 4.49 6.43 9.95
N ASN A 149 5.53 6.16 10.73
CA ASN A 149 5.50 5.28 11.92
C ASN A 149 4.85 3.92 11.61
N THR A 150 5.17 3.36 10.44
CA THR A 150 4.59 2.13 9.92
C THR A 150 5.69 1.13 9.58
N GLU A 151 5.66 -0.04 10.21
CA GLU A 151 6.63 -1.11 10.01
C GLU A 151 6.10 -2.13 9.01
N LEU A 152 6.86 -2.40 7.94
CA LEU A 152 6.56 -3.52 7.04
C LEU A 152 7.06 -4.81 7.68
N VAL A 153 6.14 -5.65 8.15
CA VAL A 153 6.44 -6.85 8.95
C VAL A 153 6.46 -8.14 8.13
N GLY A 154 6.00 -8.11 6.88
CA GLY A 154 6.01 -9.28 6.01
C GLY A 154 5.27 -9.07 4.70
N GLY A 155 5.21 -10.13 3.90
CA GLY A 155 4.47 -10.11 2.65
C GLY A 155 4.53 -11.43 1.89
N VAL A 156 3.73 -11.52 0.84
CA VAL A 156 3.70 -12.63 -0.12
C VAL A 156 3.88 -12.08 -1.53
N LEU A 157 4.80 -12.70 -2.26
CA LEU A 157 4.93 -12.57 -3.71
C LEU A 157 4.35 -13.83 -4.36
N ALA A 158 3.31 -13.68 -5.18
CA ALA A 158 2.81 -14.70 -6.08
C ALA A 158 3.36 -14.42 -7.48
N LYS A 159 4.21 -15.32 -7.96
CA LYS A 159 4.91 -15.22 -9.26
C LYS A 159 4.25 -16.07 -10.33
N ASP A 160 4.64 -15.80 -11.59
CA ASP A 160 4.22 -16.57 -12.77
C ASP A 160 2.70 -16.61 -12.92
N THR A 161 2.03 -15.54 -12.51
CA THR A 161 0.55 -15.52 -12.49
C THR A 161 -0.09 -15.43 -13.86
N ASP A 162 0.66 -15.10 -14.92
CA ASP A 162 0.17 -15.07 -16.29
C ASP A 162 0.03 -16.48 -16.89
N ASN A 163 0.84 -17.45 -16.42
CA ASN A 163 0.84 -18.83 -16.95
C ASN A 163 -0.01 -19.81 -16.12
N GLY A 164 -0.25 -19.56 -14.85
CA GLY A 164 -0.97 -20.51 -13.98
C GLY A 164 -1.89 -19.85 -12.94
N GLY A 165 -1.92 -18.54 -12.90
CA GLY A 165 -2.62 -17.82 -11.84
C GLY A 165 -1.89 -17.88 -10.51
N VAL A 166 -2.57 -17.57 -9.42
CA VAL A 166 -1.99 -17.65 -8.06
C VAL A 166 -1.96 -19.11 -7.61
N LYS A 167 -0.79 -19.58 -7.20
CA LYS A 167 -0.58 -20.96 -6.73
C LYS A 167 -1.22 -21.16 -5.36
N GLU A 168 -1.61 -22.41 -5.06
CA GLU A 168 -2.25 -22.74 -3.78
C GLU A 168 -1.36 -22.42 -2.57
N ASP A 169 -0.04 -22.62 -2.70
CA ASP A 169 0.92 -22.25 -1.66
C ASP A 169 0.94 -20.75 -1.35
N ASP A 170 0.85 -19.90 -2.37
CA ASP A 170 0.77 -18.45 -2.20
C ASP A 170 -0.53 -18.02 -1.50
N LEU A 171 -1.64 -18.68 -1.84
CA LEU A 171 -2.92 -18.44 -1.17
C LEU A 171 -2.86 -18.86 0.30
N ARG A 172 -2.24 -20.00 0.61
CA ARG A 172 -2.03 -20.47 1.98
C ARG A 172 -1.15 -19.50 2.77
N ARG A 173 -0.01 -19.07 2.21
CA ARG A 173 0.88 -18.09 2.82
C ARG A 173 0.17 -16.76 3.09
N ALA A 174 -0.65 -16.30 2.17
CA ALA A 174 -1.44 -15.07 2.36
C ALA A 174 -2.50 -15.21 3.46
N PHE A 175 -3.11 -16.39 3.61
CA PHE A 175 -4.06 -16.67 4.68
C PHE A 175 -3.40 -16.70 6.08
N GLU A 176 -2.13 -17.13 6.17
CA GLU A 176 -1.38 -17.28 7.42
C GLU A 176 -0.74 -15.96 7.93
N LEU A 177 -0.76 -14.87 7.12
CA LEU A 177 -0.25 -13.55 7.53
C LEU A 177 -1.15 -12.87 8.57
#